data_e2797a0f2c95b4e77a7365fdd9e6dfcf
#
_entry.id   e2797a0f2c95b4e77a7365fdd9e6dfcf
#
_cell.length_a   1.000
_cell.length_b   1.000
_cell.length_c   1.000
_cell.angle_alpha   90.00
_cell.angle_beta   90.00
_cell.angle_gamma   90.00
#
_symmetry.space_group_name_H-M   'P 1'
#
loop_
_entity.id
_entity.type
_entity.pdbx_description
1 polymer ?
#
loop_
_entity_poly.entity_id
_entity_poly.type
_entity_poly.pdbx_seq_one_letter_code
_entity_poly.pdbx_strand_id
1 'polypeptide(L)'
;HHEQAASFMADMYGRVTGKPGVCSATLGPGAINLLLGTADAYTDSVPLVAISAQVGLNRQYKETHQFVDLVSMFKPVTKWAAEIKLPSAVPEMVRKTFKLAQTERPGSCYLGIPQDLEGMSVSSSVQPLLRSQVCDSASSPLQVSRAAKVLEAAKSPIVLAGHGAARDNAQDALIRFSERLQIPVATTFMGKGIFPDKHPNALGTVGFMRHDYVNFGFDLADVLIYVGYDLQEFDPVRINPNGDKKIIHISRYPAEVDAHYPVAVNIESDISMALDELAEEARLKEGMKVENQKIMDLLRGELEEGADDDSFPVKP
;
A
#
# COMPACT_ATOMS: atom_id res chain seq x y z
N HIS A 1 -26.10 8.76 -14.40
CA HIS A 1 -25.33 9.10 -13.22
C HIS A 1 -23.92 9.52 -13.63
N HIS A 2 -23.13 10.04 -12.70
CA HIS A 2 -21.80 10.58 -13.00
C HIS A 2 -20.74 9.46 -13.00
N GLU A 3 -19.84 9.43 -13.97
CA GLU A 3 -18.82 8.39 -14.15
C GLU A 3 -17.78 8.37 -13.00
N GLN A 4 -17.57 9.50 -12.36
CA GLN A 4 -16.74 9.58 -11.14
C GLN A 4 -17.21 8.60 -10.07
N ALA A 5 -18.52 8.43 -9.89
CA ALA A 5 -19.04 7.45 -8.94
C ALA A 5 -18.65 6.00 -9.32
N ALA A 6 -18.59 5.69 -10.63
CA ALA A 6 -18.17 4.38 -11.10
C ALA A 6 -16.68 4.13 -10.77
N SER A 7 -15.79 5.14 -10.92
CA SER A 7 -14.38 4.98 -10.57
C SER A 7 -14.18 4.79 -9.06
N PHE A 8 -14.90 5.50 -8.20
CA PHE A 8 -14.86 5.27 -6.74
C PHE A 8 -15.45 3.93 -6.32
N MET A 9 -16.51 3.46 -6.98
CA MET A 9 -17.02 2.09 -6.72
C MET A 9 -15.99 1.02 -7.10
N ALA A 10 -15.26 1.21 -8.20
CA ALA A 10 -14.18 0.31 -8.61
C ALA A 10 -12.99 0.39 -7.64
N ASP A 11 -12.63 1.59 -7.19
CA ASP A 11 -11.61 1.79 -6.17
C ASP A 11 -11.96 1.05 -4.87
N MET A 12 -13.15 1.26 -4.32
CA MET A 12 -13.61 0.56 -3.11
C MET A 12 -13.67 -0.95 -3.28
N TYR A 13 -14.03 -1.45 -4.46
CA TYR A 13 -13.95 -2.87 -4.74
C TYR A 13 -12.51 -3.39 -4.62
N GLY A 14 -11.54 -2.65 -5.18
CA GLY A 14 -10.12 -2.95 -5.07
C GLY A 14 -9.61 -2.97 -3.64
N ARG A 15 -9.99 -1.98 -2.83
CA ARG A 15 -9.63 -1.87 -1.40
C ARG A 15 -10.12 -3.07 -0.58
N VAL A 16 -11.37 -3.46 -0.79
CA VAL A 16 -12.01 -4.52 0.02
C VAL A 16 -11.57 -5.92 -0.41
N THR A 17 -11.33 -6.13 -1.70
CA THR A 17 -11.11 -7.49 -2.24
C THR A 17 -9.66 -7.80 -2.61
N GLY A 18 -8.79 -6.80 -2.70
CA GLY A 18 -7.44 -6.93 -3.27
C GLY A 18 -7.43 -7.29 -4.77
N LYS A 19 -8.60 -7.30 -5.44
CA LYS A 19 -8.74 -7.59 -6.86
C LYS A 19 -9.01 -6.31 -7.64
N PRO A 20 -8.55 -6.18 -8.91
CA PRO A 20 -8.82 -4.97 -9.68
C PRO A 20 -10.31 -4.70 -9.83
N GLY A 21 -10.76 -3.56 -9.30
CA GLY A 21 -12.06 -3.02 -9.65
C GLY A 21 -12.02 -2.51 -11.09
N VAL A 22 -13.12 -2.69 -11.83
CA VAL A 22 -13.22 -2.27 -13.23
C VAL A 22 -14.30 -1.22 -13.37
N CYS A 23 -13.97 -0.09 -13.97
CA CYS A 23 -14.93 0.93 -14.37
C CYS A 23 -14.79 1.26 -15.85
N SER A 24 -15.90 1.66 -16.48
CA SER A 24 -15.91 2.04 -17.88
C SER A 24 -16.73 3.28 -18.13
N ALA A 25 -16.35 4.04 -19.16
CA ALA A 25 -17.06 5.23 -19.61
C ALA A 25 -16.98 5.39 -21.14
N THR A 26 -17.80 6.28 -21.66
CA THR A 26 -17.66 6.75 -23.04
C THR A 26 -16.38 7.56 -23.22
N LEU A 27 -16.07 7.95 -24.44
CA LEU A 27 -14.92 8.78 -24.79
C LEU A 27 -15.03 10.21 -24.22
N GLY A 28 -13.95 10.97 -24.32
CA GLY A 28 -13.89 12.38 -23.98
C GLY A 28 -14.31 12.70 -22.55
N PRO A 29 -15.33 13.56 -22.34
CA PRO A 29 -15.74 13.98 -20.98
C PRO A 29 -16.10 12.85 -20.05
N GLY A 30 -16.74 11.77 -20.55
CA GLY A 30 -17.07 10.60 -19.72
C GLY A 30 -15.81 9.89 -19.20
N ALA A 31 -14.81 9.70 -20.05
CA ALA A 31 -13.52 9.14 -19.63
C ALA A 31 -12.80 10.06 -18.63
N ILE A 32 -12.82 11.38 -18.86
CA ILE A 32 -12.21 12.36 -17.96
C ILE A 32 -12.82 12.28 -16.55
N ASN A 33 -14.12 12.04 -16.45
CA ASN A 33 -14.79 11.89 -15.15
C ASN A 33 -14.32 10.65 -14.34
N LEU A 34 -13.68 9.67 -14.97
CA LEU A 34 -13.06 8.54 -14.26
C LEU A 34 -11.73 8.91 -13.58
N LEU A 35 -11.08 10.03 -13.99
CA LEU A 35 -9.73 10.36 -13.52
C LEU A 35 -9.62 10.49 -12.01
N LEU A 36 -10.61 11.03 -11.33
CA LEU A 36 -10.50 11.29 -9.90
C LEU A 36 -10.36 9.99 -9.10
N GLY A 37 -11.26 9.03 -9.25
CA GLY A 37 -11.13 7.74 -8.55
C GLY A 37 -9.96 6.89 -9.08
N THR A 38 -9.54 7.10 -10.35
CA THR A 38 -8.34 6.45 -10.89
C THR A 38 -7.06 7.00 -10.22
N ALA A 39 -7.01 8.32 -9.97
CA ALA A 39 -5.91 8.96 -9.26
C ALA A 39 -5.86 8.54 -7.79
N ASP A 40 -7.01 8.47 -7.13
CA ASP A 40 -7.16 7.98 -5.77
C ASP A 40 -6.60 6.56 -5.62
N ALA A 41 -7.04 5.64 -6.48
CA ALA A 41 -6.54 4.27 -6.52
C ALA A 41 -5.03 4.19 -6.80
N TYR A 42 -4.48 5.10 -7.62
CA TYR A 42 -3.06 5.16 -7.92
C TYR A 42 -2.23 5.58 -6.70
N THR A 43 -2.66 6.64 -6.02
CA THR A 43 -1.93 7.18 -4.85
C THR A 43 -1.99 6.22 -3.67
N ASP A 44 -3.12 5.55 -3.48
CA ASP A 44 -3.34 4.64 -2.34
C ASP A 44 -2.97 3.19 -2.62
N SER A 45 -2.30 2.92 -3.76
CA SER A 45 -1.85 1.55 -4.11
C SER A 45 -3.01 0.54 -4.19
N VAL A 46 -4.13 0.95 -4.80
CA VAL A 46 -5.34 0.13 -4.97
C VAL A 46 -5.42 -0.39 -6.41
N PRO A 47 -5.65 -1.70 -6.64
CA PRO A 47 -5.76 -2.23 -7.98
C PRO A 47 -7.06 -1.77 -8.66
N LEU A 48 -6.95 -1.06 -9.79
CA LEU A 48 -8.08 -0.56 -10.58
C LEU A 48 -7.76 -0.63 -12.08
N VAL A 49 -8.76 -0.95 -12.89
CA VAL A 49 -8.70 -0.90 -14.35
C VAL A 49 -9.80 0.02 -14.87
N ALA A 50 -9.39 1.18 -15.40
CA ALA A 50 -10.29 2.10 -16.09
C ALA A 50 -10.29 1.81 -17.59
N ILE A 51 -11.45 1.66 -18.19
CA ILE A 51 -11.62 1.41 -19.61
C ILE A 51 -12.49 2.51 -20.20
N SER A 52 -12.12 3.07 -21.34
CA SER A 52 -13.01 3.96 -22.04
C SER A 52 -13.06 3.70 -23.53
N ALA A 53 -14.16 4.12 -24.16
CA ALA A 53 -14.19 4.26 -25.60
C ALA A 53 -13.24 5.40 -26.05
N GLN A 54 -12.84 5.36 -27.29
CA GLN A 54 -12.16 6.46 -28.00
C GLN A 54 -12.70 6.56 -29.44
N VAL A 55 -12.56 7.72 -30.08
CA VAL A 55 -12.88 7.83 -31.50
C VAL A 55 -12.04 6.87 -32.32
N GLY A 56 -12.57 6.39 -33.46
CA GLY A 56 -11.86 5.47 -34.34
C GLY A 56 -10.48 5.99 -34.76
N LEU A 57 -9.53 5.09 -34.92
CA LEU A 57 -8.12 5.38 -35.25
C LEU A 57 -8.00 6.28 -36.50
N ASN A 58 -8.91 6.10 -37.46
CA ASN A 58 -8.96 6.89 -38.70
C ASN A 58 -9.46 8.32 -38.53
N ARG A 59 -9.82 8.75 -37.31
CA ARG A 59 -10.34 10.07 -37.00
C ARG A 59 -9.57 10.78 -35.88
N GLN A 60 -8.61 10.16 -35.22
CA GLN A 60 -7.86 10.76 -34.12
C GLN A 60 -6.90 11.89 -34.54
N TYR A 61 -6.54 11.94 -35.81
CA TYR A 61 -5.68 13.01 -36.38
C TYR A 61 -6.46 14.23 -36.90
N LYS A 62 -7.77 14.23 -36.73
CA LYS A 62 -8.69 15.30 -37.17
C LYS A 62 -9.41 15.88 -35.97
N GLU A 63 -9.96 17.06 -36.18
CA GLU A 63 -10.96 17.61 -35.27
C GLU A 63 -12.21 16.73 -35.30
N THR A 64 -12.43 16.04 -34.18
CA THR A 64 -13.52 15.08 -34.05
C THR A 64 -14.25 15.30 -32.74
N HIS A 65 -15.57 15.12 -32.77
CA HIS A 65 -16.43 15.31 -31.62
C HIS A 65 -15.90 14.53 -30.38
N GLN A 66 -15.71 15.24 -29.28
CA GLN A 66 -15.25 14.72 -27.99
C GLN A 66 -13.86 14.01 -28.01
N PHE A 67 -13.07 14.16 -29.05
CA PHE A 67 -11.71 13.64 -29.06
C PHE A 67 -10.82 14.44 -28.11
N VAL A 68 -10.15 13.71 -27.22
CA VAL A 68 -9.04 14.18 -26.39
C VAL A 68 -7.99 13.07 -26.27
N ASP A 69 -6.74 13.44 -26.02
CA ASP A 69 -5.67 12.46 -25.81
C ASP A 69 -5.80 11.86 -24.40
N LEU A 70 -6.67 10.85 -24.30
CA LEU A 70 -6.96 10.18 -23.02
C LEU A 70 -5.75 9.43 -22.47
N VAL A 71 -4.89 8.86 -23.32
CA VAL A 71 -3.68 8.14 -22.86
C VAL A 71 -2.76 9.11 -22.12
N SER A 72 -2.52 10.31 -22.67
CA SER A 72 -1.72 11.34 -22.01
C SER A 72 -2.36 11.85 -20.73
N MET A 73 -3.69 11.94 -20.66
CA MET A 73 -4.40 12.37 -19.47
C MET A 73 -4.33 11.35 -18.32
N PHE A 74 -4.45 10.06 -18.63
CA PHE A 74 -4.38 9.00 -17.63
C PHE A 74 -2.94 8.63 -17.22
N LYS A 75 -1.94 8.92 -18.06
CA LYS A 75 -0.55 8.53 -17.83
C LYS A 75 0.02 8.95 -16.47
N PRO A 76 -0.18 10.19 -15.96
CA PRO A 76 0.37 10.62 -14.67
C PRO A 76 -0.32 10.01 -13.45
N VAL A 77 -1.51 9.44 -13.62
CA VAL A 77 -2.33 8.88 -12.53
C VAL A 77 -2.58 7.37 -12.68
N THR A 78 -1.72 6.68 -13.44
CA THR A 78 -1.81 5.23 -13.63
C THR A 78 -0.42 4.61 -13.73
N LYS A 79 -0.31 3.34 -13.35
CA LYS A 79 0.91 2.54 -13.60
C LYS A 79 1.16 2.31 -15.08
N TRP A 80 0.09 2.25 -15.86
CA TRP A 80 0.16 2.05 -17.31
C TRP A 80 -1.13 2.56 -17.97
N ALA A 81 -0.96 3.37 -19.00
CA ALA A 81 -2.04 3.87 -19.85
C ALA A 81 -1.72 3.56 -21.30
N ALA A 82 -2.66 2.96 -22.01
CA ALA A 82 -2.49 2.63 -23.41
C ALA A 82 -3.83 2.62 -24.16
N GLU A 83 -3.75 2.69 -25.48
CA GLU A 83 -4.88 2.51 -26.39
C GLU A 83 -4.64 1.30 -27.30
N ILE A 84 -5.65 0.48 -27.50
CA ILE A 84 -5.57 -0.67 -28.37
C ILE A 84 -5.51 -0.18 -29.83
N LYS A 85 -4.52 -0.66 -30.59
CA LYS A 85 -4.31 -0.29 -32.00
C LYS A 85 -4.71 -1.40 -32.99
N LEU A 86 -4.74 -2.64 -32.52
CA LEU A 86 -5.01 -3.82 -33.34
C LEU A 86 -5.94 -4.79 -32.59
N PRO A 87 -6.98 -5.34 -33.23
CA PRO A 87 -7.89 -6.30 -32.60
C PRO A 87 -7.17 -7.54 -32.06
N SER A 88 -6.14 -8.03 -32.76
CA SER A 88 -5.34 -9.18 -32.33
C SER A 88 -4.54 -8.93 -31.05
N ALA A 89 -4.29 -7.68 -30.67
CA ALA A 89 -3.56 -7.31 -29.46
C ALA A 89 -4.44 -7.25 -28.20
N VAL A 90 -5.78 -7.33 -28.35
CA VAL A 90 -6.72 -7.25 -27.23
C VAL A 90 -6.38 -8.21 -26.09
N PRO A 91 -6.15 -9.52 -26.31
CA PRO A 91 -5.84 -10.45 -25.22
C PRO A 91 -4.58 -10.09 -24.45
N GLU A 92 -3.53 -9.68 -25.15
CA GLU A 92 -2.26 -9.28 -24.52
C GLU A 92 -2.41 -7.99 -23.70
N MET A 93 -3.04 -6.98 -24.29
CA MET A 93 -3.21 -5.68 -23.63
C MET A 93 -4.11 -5.79 -22.40
N VAL A 94 -5.22 -6.50 -22.50
CA VAL A 94 -6.10 -6.78 -21.35
C VAL A 94 -5.33 -7.53 -20.27
N ARG A 95 -4.65 -8.63 -20.64
CA ARG A 95 -3.87 -9.42 -19.70
C ARG A 95 -2.78 -8.60 -19.00
N LYS A 96 -2.08 -7.74 -19.76
CA LYS A 96 -1.06 -6.82 -19.24
C LYS A 96 -1.67 -5.80 -18.28
N THR A 97 -2.80 -5.18 -18.63
CA THR A 97 -3.50 -4.20 -17.80
C THR A 97 -3.82 -4.77 -16.41
N PHE A 98 -4.47 -5.93 -16.38
CA PHE A 98 -4.82 -6.62 -15.13
C PHE A 98 -3.59 -7.10 -14.34
N LYS A 99 -2.53 -7.53 -15.03
CA LYS A 99 -1.28 -7.93 -14.37
C LYS A 99 -0.64 -6.73 -13.67
N LEU A 100 -0.48 -5.62 -14.39
CA LEU A 100 0.17 -4.42 -13.85
C LEU A 100 -0.63 -3.79 -12.71
N ALA A 101 -1.96 -3.80 -12.80
CA ALA A 101 -2.81 -3.30 -11.72
C ALA A 101 -2.60 -4.05 -10.39
N GLN A 102 -2.30 -5.35 -10.46
CA GLN A 102 -2.14 -6.23 -9.29
C GLN A 102 -0.68 -6.43 -8.84
N THR A 103 0.30 -6.13 -9.70
CA THR A 103 1.73 -6.27 -9.33
C THR A 103 2.10 -5.21 -8.33
N GLU A 104 2.87 -5.55 -7.33
CA GLU A 104 3.34 -4.64 -6.29
C GLU A 104 4.17 -3.45 -6.85
N ARG A 105 4.00 -2.23 -6.39
CA ARG A 105 2.83 -1.76 -5.64
C ARG A 105 1.59 -1.79 -6.53
N PRO A 106 0.43 -2.29 -6.07
CA PRO A 106 -0.79 -2.25 -6.86
C PRO A 106 -1.16 -0.82 -7.25
N GLY A 107 -2.01 -0.67 -8.24
CA GLY A 107 -2.46 0.67 -8.65
C GLY A 107 -3.34 0.62 -9.87
N SER A 108 -3.82 1.78 -10.27
CA SER A 108 -4.68 1.91 -11.43
C SER A 108 -3.95 1.72 -12.75
N CYS A 109 -4.67 1.21 -13.74
CA CYS A 109 -4.27 1.15 -15.15
C CYS A 109 -5.41 1.65 -16.04
N TYR A 110 -5.07 2.16 -17.21
CA TYR A 110 -6.04 2.66 -18.19
C TYR A 110 -5.91 1.96 -19.54
N LEU A 111 -7.04 1.65 -20.17
CA LEU A 111 -7.11 1.04 -21.49
C LEU A 111 -8.18 1.73 -22.35
N GLY A 112 -7.76 2.39 -23.42
CA GLY A 112 -8.63 3.01 -24.43
C GLY A 112 -8.99 2.02 -25.54
N ILE A 113 -10.26 2.02 -25.95
CA ILE A 113 -10.79 1.16 -27.03
C ILE A 113 -11.35 2.05 -28.13
N PRO A 114 -10.64 2.20 -29.29
CA PRO A 114 -11.16 2.93 -30.43
C PRO A 114 -12.40 2.26 -31.05
N GLN A 115 -13.38 3.06 -31.42
CA GLN A 115 -14.69 2.60 -31.93
C GLN A 115 -14.59 1.70 -33.16
N ASP A 116 -13.65 1.97 -34.06
CA ASP A 116 -13.48 1.18 -35.30
C ASP A 116 -12.98 -0.25 -35.02
N LEU A 117 -12.30 -0.49 -33.90
CA LEU A 117 -11.87 -1.82 -33.51
C LEU A 117 -13.05 -2.76 -33.16
N GLU A 118 -14.16 -2.22 -32.65
CA GLU A 118 -15.31 -3.00 -32.24
C GLU A 118 -15.97 -3.76 -33.42
N GLY A 119 -15.88 -3.19 -34.64
CA GLY A 119 -16.40 -3.79 -35.87
C GLY A 119 -15.42 -4.66 -36.64
N MET A 120 -14.17 -4.76 -36.21
CA MET A 120 -13.14 -5.51 -36.94
C MET A 120 -13.20 -7.01 -36.64
N SER A 121 -13.03 -7.82 -37.68
CA SER A 121 -12.93 -9.26 -37.55
C SER A 121 -11.60 -9.69 -36.94
N VAL A 122 -11.64 -10.67 -36.07
CA VAL A 122 -10.47 -11.27 -35.42
C VAL A 122 -10.36 -12.75 -35.84
N SER A 123 -9.14 -13.23 -36.10
CA SER A 123 -8.91 -14.66 -36.37
C SER A 123 -9.37 -15.51 -35.18
N SER A 124 -9.98 -16.68 -35.48
CA SER A 124 -10.36 -17.65 -34.46
C SER A 124 -9.16 -18.21 -33.66
N SER A 125 -7.93 -18.01 -34.14
CA SER A 125 -6.70 -18.34 -33.42
C SER A 125 -6.35 -17.38 -32.27
N VAL A 126 -6.95 -16.21 -32.24
CA VAL A 126 -6.77 -15.25 -31.14
C VAL A 126 -7.60 -15.70 -29.94
N GLN A 127 -6.93 -16.10 -28.88
CA GLN A 127 -7.56 -16.63 -27.67
C GLN A 127 -7.19 -15.76 -26.45
N PRO A 128 -8.06 -15.72 -25.42
CA PRO A 128 -7.72 -15.09 -24.14
C PRO A 128 -6.45 -15.69 -23.53
N LEU A 129 -5.58 -14.85 -22.98
CA LEU A 129 -4.37 -15.32 -22.30
C LEU A 129 -4.68 -15.76 -20.86
N LEU A 130 -4.19 -16.94 -20.51
CA LEU A 130 -4.34 -17.48 -19.16
C LEU A 130 -3.61 -16.61 -18.12
N ARG A 131 -4.15 -16.58 -16.91
CA ARG A 131 -3.51 -15.93 -15.77
C ARG A 131 -2.26 -16.72 -15.37
N SER A 132 -1.10 -16.05 -15.31
CA SER A 132 0.11 -16.64 -14.72
C SER A 132 -0.09 -16.77 -13.20
N GLN A 133 0.42 -17.84 -12.61
CA GLN A 133 0.54 -17.92 -11.16
C GLN A 133 1.57 -16.89 -10.69
N VAL A 134 1.27 -16.22 -9.61
CA VAL A 134 2.21 -15.36 -8.90
C VAL A 134 2.80 -16.22 -7.79
N CYS A 135 4.14 -16.33 -7.75
CA CYS A 135 4.83 -16.98 -6.65
C CYS A 135 5.21 -15.91 -5.62
N ASP A 136 5.04 -16.23 -4.36
CA ASP A 136 5.52 -15.38 -3.28
C ASP A 136 7.05 -15.43 -3.23
N SER A 137 7.67 -14.27 -2.96
CA SER A 137 9.12 -14.17 -2.84
C SER A 137 9.54 -14.59 -1.43
N ALA A 138 10.47 -15.54 -1.33
CA ALA A 138 11.08 -15.89 -0.05
C ALA A 138 12.04 -14.78 0.42
N SER A 139 12.18 -14.63 1.72
CA SER A 139 13.15 -13.70 2.31
C SER A 139 14.58 -14.11 2.01
N SER A 140 15.47 -13.14 1.88
CA SER A 140 16.89 -13.41 1.82
C SER A 140 17.43 -13.75 3.22
N PRO A 141 17.97 -14.95 3.48
CA PRO A 141 18.50 -15.31 4.80
C PRO A 141 19.58 -14.33 5.29
N LEU A 142 20.35 -13.76 4.35
CA LEU A 142 21.36 -12.76 4.70
C LEU A 142 20.72 -11.47 5.23
N GLN A 143 19.60 -11.01 4.66
CA GLN A 143 18.92 -9.81 5.12
C GLN A 143 18.19 -10.06 6.45
N VAL A 144 17.58 -11.22 6.61
CA VAL A 144 16.97 -11.64 7.89
C VAL A 144 18.02 -11.64 8.99
N SER A 145 19.20 -12.26 8.76
CA SER A 145 20.28 -12.28 9.75
C SER A 145 20.83 -10.87 10.06
N ARG A 146 20.90 -9.97 9.07
CA ARG A 146 21.27 -8.57 9.31
C ARG A 146 20.22 -7.82 10.14
N ALA A 147 18.94 -8.03 9.85
CA ALA A 147 17.84 -7.45 10.62
C ALA A 147 17.84 -7.98 12.08
N ALA A 148 18.04 -9.28 12.27
CA ALA A 148 18.17 -9.87 13.59
C ALA A 148 19.29 -9.21 14.41
N LYS A 149 20.46 -8.99 13.83
CA LYS A 149 21.57 -8.28 14.50
C LYS A 149 21.23 -6.84 14.85
N VAL A 150 20.48 -6.13 14.01
CA VAL A 150 20.01 -4.77 14.33
C VAL A 150 19.06 -4.81 15.51
N LEU A 151 18.13 -5.77 15.57
CA LEU A 151 17.21 -5.96 16.68
C LEU A 151 17.91 -6.38 17.97
N GLU A 152 18.88 -7.27 17.90
CA GLU A 152 19.68 -7.71 19.07
C GLU A 152 20.47 -6.54 19.70
N ALA A 153 20.86 -5.57 18.90
CA ALA A 153 21.56 -4.36 19.37
C ALA A 153 20.60 -3.25 19.84
N ALA A 154 19.32 -3.34 19.49
CA ALA A 154 18.33 -2.34 19.83
C ALA A 154 18.08 -2.23 21.33
N LYS A 155 17.61 -1.07 21.77
CA LYS A 155 17.16 -0.81 23.15
C LYS A 155 15.65 -0.72 23.23
N SER A 156 15.05 -0.08 22.25
CA SER A 156 13.61 0.21 22.20
C SER A 156 13.07 0.13 20.77
N PRO A 157 12.95 -1.09 20.19
CA PRO A 157 12.39 -1.27 18.87
C PRO A 157 10.88 -1.10 18.88
N ILE A 158 10.33 -0.47 17.83
CA ILE A 158 8.89 -0.32 17.60
C ILE A 158 8.56 -0.72 16.16
N VAL A 159 7.41 -1.39 15.99
CA VAL A 159 6.83 -1.67 14.67
C VAL A 159 5.87 -0.55 14.27
N LEU A 160 5.96 -0.11 13.01
CA LEU A 160 4.91 0.62 12.33
C LEU A 160 4.40 -0.22 11.16
N ALA A 161 3.16 -0.71 11.27
CA ALA A 161 2.52 -1.51 10.23
C ALA A 161 1.64 -0.64 9.34
N GLY A 162 1.89 -0.71 8.03
CA GLY A 162 1.16 0.04 7.00
C GLY A 162 0.18 -0.81 6.21
N HIS A 163 -0.41 -0.20 5.19
CA HIS A 163 -1.41 -0.81 4.30
C HIS A 163 -0.89 -2.07 3.58
N GLY A 164 0.39 -2.10 3.23
CA GLY A 164 1.00 -3.28 2.60
C GLY A 164 0.89 -4.54 3.46
N ALA A 165 0.99 -4.43 4.79
CA ALA A 165 0.77 -5.56 5.69
C ALA A 165 -0.67 -6.08 5.64
N ALA A 166 -1.66 -5.17 5.51
CA ALA A 166 -3.07 -5.55 5.36
C ALA A 166 -3.33 -6.23 4.00
N ARG A 167 -2.76 -5.70 2.90
CA ARG A 167 -2.87 -6.32 1.57
C ARG A 167 -2.26 -7.71 1.52
N ASP A 168 -1.21 -7.94 2.28
CA ASP A 168 -0.49 -9.21 2.35
C ASP A 168 -1.10 -10.21 3.35
N ASN A 169 -2.19 -9.82 4.02
CA ASN A 169 -2.84 -10.60 5.08
C ASN A 169 -1.87 -11.03 6.18
N ALA A 170 -0.92 -10.16 6.53
CA ALA A 170 0.17 -10.47 7.46
C ALA A 170 -0.23 -10.36 8.95
N GLN A 171 -1.52 -10.27 9.28
CA GLN A 171 -2.02 -10.06 10.64
C GLN A 171 -1.50 -11.10 11.63
N ASP A 172 -1.68 -12.38 11.32
CA ASP A 172 -1.30 -13.45 12.24
C ASP A 172 0.23 -13.52 12.46
N ALA A 173 1.00 -13.31 11.39
CA ALA A 173 2.45 -13.26 11.48
C ALA A 173 2.94 -12.05 12.29
N LEU A 174 2.31 -10.90 12.13
CA LEU A 174 2.61 -9.68 12.88
C LEU A 174 2.31 -9.86 14.39
N ILE A 175 1.21 -10.52 14.73
CA ILE A 175 0.87 -10.85 16.12
C ILE A 175 1.94 -11.80 16.72
N ARG A 176 2.25 -12.92 16.04
CA ARG A 176 3.29 -13.86 16.50
C ARG A 176 4.64 -13.17 16.67
N PHE A 177 5.05 -12.33 15.71
CA PHE A 177 6.29 -11.57 15.79
C PHE A 177 6.32 -10.66 17.01
N SER A 178 5.26 -9.88 17.20
CA SER A 178 5.13 -8.95 18.34
C SER A 178 5.13 -9.68 19.68
N GLU A 179 4.39 -10.78 19.80
CA GLU A 179 4.30 -11.58 21.05
C GLU A 179 5.63 -12.26 21.38
N ARG A 180 6.28 -12.85 20.37
CA ARG A 180 7.53 -13.59 20.59
C ARG A 180 8.66 -12.66 21.01
N LEU A 181 8.76 -11.50 20.40
CA LEU A 181 9.81 -10.53 20.65
C LEU A 181 9.40 -9.43 21.65
N GLN A 182 8.13 -9.41 22.08
CA GLN A 182 7.59 -8.39 22.98
C GLN A 182 7.86 -6.96 22.44
N ILE A 183 7.66 -6.78 21.12
CA ILE A 183 7.85 -5.49 20.46
C ILE A 183 6.49 -4.82 20.25
N PRO A 184 6.32 -3.55 20.69
CA PRO A 184 5.10 -2.78 20.48
C PRO A 184 4.80 -2.53 18.99
N VAL A 185 3.51 -2.48 18.66
CA VAL A 185 3.04 -2.28 17.29
C VAL A 185 2.11 -1.07 17.22
N ALA A 186 2.49 -0.09 16.43
CA ALA A 186 1.62 0.96 15.94
C ALA A 186 1.19 0.68 14.51
N THR A 187 0.06 1.25 14.09
CA THR A 187 -0.41 1.16 12.72
C THR A 187 -0.47 2.53 12.06
N THR A 188 -0.30 2.59 10.76
CA THR A 188 -0.68 3.78 10.01
C THR A 188 -2.19 3.90 9.94
N PHE A 189 -2.68 5.04 9.45
CA PHE A 189 -4.11 5.25 9.24
C PHE A 189 -4.71 4.22 8.27
N MET A 190 -3.99 3.91 7.19
CA MET A 190 -4.40 2.91 6.20
C MET A 190 -4.13 1.46 6.64
N GLY A 191 -3.22 1.26 7.60
CA GLY A 191 -2.93 -0.03 8.22
C GLY A 191 -3.82 -0.35 9.42
N LYS A 192 -4.73 0.55 9.84
CA LYS A 192 -5.63 0.31 10.98
C LYS A 192 -6.42 -0.98 10.81
N GLY A 193 -6.43 -1.79 11.88
CA GLY A 193 -7.09 -3.09 11.91
C GLY A 193 -6.18 -4.29 11.59
N ILE A 194 -4.96 -4.05 11.09
CA ILE A 194 -3.99 -5.15 10.87
C ILE A 194 -3.44 -5.71 12.19
N PHE A 195 -3.47 -4.92 13.25
CA PHE A 195 -3.10 -5.35 14.59
C PHE A 195 -4.27 -5.04 15.54
N PRO A 196 -4.69 -5.99 16.42
CA PRO A 196 -5.85 -5.78 17.28
C PRO A 196 -5.62 -4.64 18.29
N ASP A 197 -6.49 -3.64 18.33
CA ASP A 197 -6.36 -2.47 19.21
C ASP A 197 -6.30 -2.84 20.72
N LYS A 198 -6.93 -3.97 21.11
CA LYS A 198 -6.94 -4.47 22.49
C LYS A 198 -5.77 -5.38 22.84
N HIS A 199 -4.86 -5.61 21.89
CA HIS A 199 -3.70 -6.47 22.15
C HIS A 199 -2.75 -5.79 23.16
N PRO A 200 -2.12 -6.55 24.10
CA PRO A 200 -1.18 -5.97 25.08
C PRO A 200 -0.05 -5.13 24.46
N ASN A 201 0.41 -5.48 23.27
CA ASN A 201 1.47 -4.77 22.57
C ASN A 201 0.95 -3.70 21.58
N ALA A 202 -0.35 -3.40 21.55
CA ALA A 202 -0.90 -2.37 20.67
C ALA A 202 -0.60 -0.97 21.21
N LEU A 203 0.05 -0.13 20.39
CA LEU A 203 0.25 1.29 20.64
C LEU A 203 -0.90 2.16 20.10
N GLY A 204 -1.69 1.61 19.17
CA GLY A 204 -2.73 2.35 18.46
C GLY A 204 -2.30 2.81 17.08
N THR A 205 -3.02 3.79 16.52
CA THR A 205 -2.79 4.31 15.17
C THR A 205 -2.07 5.64 15.24
N VAL A 206 -1.00 5.83 14.45
CA VAL A 206 -0.31 7.13 14.36
C VAL A 206 -1.27 8.19 13.82
N GLY A 207 -1.34 9.32 14.50
CA GLY A 207 -2.27 10.39 14.17
C GLY A 207 -1.67 11.44 13.23
N PHE A 208 -2.55 12.26 12.65
CA PHE A 208 -2.15 13.39 11.82
C PHE A 208 -1.58 14.55 12.64
N MET A 209 -1.88 14.62 13.92
CA MET A 209 -1.46 15.71 14.78
C MET A 209 -0.04 15.50 15.29
N ARG A 210 0.74 16.58 15.40
CA ARG A 210 2.14 16.53 15.83
C ARG A 210 2.33 16.07 17.29
N HIS A 211 1.30 16.19 18.10
CA HIS A 211 1.30 15.84 19.52
C HIS A 211 0.35 14.68 19.83
N ASP A 212 0.19 13.75 18.91
CA ASP A 212 -0.54 12.52 19.17
C ASP A 212 0.26 11.62 20.13
N TYR A 213 -0.40 11.07 21.15
CA TYR A 213 0.25 10.21 22.17
C TYR A 213 1.05 9.05 21.57
N VAL A 214 0.55 8.44 20.51
CA VAL A 214 1.25 7.34 19.83
C VAL A 214 2.61 7.80 19.29
N ASN A 215 2.75 9.06 18.88
CA ASN A 215 3.99 9.61 18.36
C ASN A 215 5.08 9.70 19.45
N PHE A 216 4.72 9.89 20.73
CA PHE A 216 5.68 9.90 21.83
C PHE A 216 6.40 8.57 22.02
N GLY A 217 5.74 7.45 21.73
CA GLY A 217 6.38 6.14 21.73
C GLY A 217 7.56 6.07 20.76
N PHE A 218 7.44 6.69 19.61
CA PHE A 218 8.50 6.74 18.60
C PHE A 218 9.68 7.62 19.00
N ASP A 219 9.49 8.64 19.84
CA ASP A 219 10.58 9.50 20.33
C ASP A 219 11.61 8.69 21.14
N LEU A 220 11.15 7.67 21.86
CA LEU A 220 11.98 6.77 22.67
C LEU A 220 12.59 5.62 21.85
N ALA A 221 12.12 5.37 20.64
CA ALA A 221 12.60 4.28 19.80
C ALA A 221 13.99 4.58 19.22
N ASP A 222 14.85 3.56 19.16
CA ASP A 222 16.15 3.60 18.46
C ASP A 222 16.14 2.75 17.17
N VAL A 223 15.20 1.81 17.05
CA VAL A 223 14.99 0.99 15.87
C VAL A 223 13.51 1.01 15.49
N LEU A 224 13.25 1.29 14.22
CA LEU A 224 11.90 1.28 13.65
C LEU A 224 11.79 0.12 12.66
N ILE A 225 10.77 -0.72 12.84
CA ILE A 225 10.47 -1.83 11.95
C ILE A 225 9.24 -1.44 11.15
N TYR A 226 9.42 -1.07 9.89
CA TYR A 226 8.34 -0.72 9.00
C TYR A 226 7.87 -1.95 8.24
N VAL A 227 6.62 -2.35 8.47
CA VAL A 227 6.01 -3.56 7.91
C VAL A 227 4.93 -3.19 6.93
N GLY A 228 5.17 -3.42 5.64
CA GLY A 228 4.23 -3.04 4.58
C GLY A 228 3.89 -1.56 4.56
N TYR A 229 4.81 -0.73 4.97
CA TYR A 229 4.65 0.72 5.05
C TYR A 229 5.01 1.39 3.73
N ASP A 230 4.27 2.42 3.39
CA ASP A 230 4.48 3.29 2.24
C ASP A 230 4.68 4.74 2.71
N LEU A 231 5.66 5.46 2.16
CA LEU A 231 5.93 6.87 2.52
C LEU A 231 4.71 7.78 2.34
N GLN A 232 3.76 7.39 1.48
CA GLN A 232 2.52 8.14 1.26
C GLN A 232 1.56 8.06 2.44
N GLU A 233 1.68 7.04 3.30
CA GLU A 233 0.75 6.83 4.40
C GLU A 233 1.01 7.76 5.58
N PHE A 234 2.26 8.09 5.84
CA PHE A 234 2.65 8.93 6.94
C PHE A 234 4.06 9.52 6.71
N ASP A 235 4.25 10.79 6.98
CA ASP A 235 5.51 11.47 6.75
C ASP A 235 6.59 11.02 7.77
N PRO A 236 7.70 10.41 7.32
CA PRO A 236 8.76 9.91 8.20
C PRO A 236 9.38 10.97 9.11
N VAL A 237 9.39 12.25 8.70
CA VAL A 237 9.93 13.34 9.52
C VAL A 237 9.23 13.46 10.88
N ARG A 238 7.98 13.03 10.98
CA ARG A 238 7.21 13.10 12.24
C ARG A 238 7.65 12.06 13.26
N ILE A 239 8.21 10.96 12.80
CA ILE A 239 8.66 9.83 13.64
C ILE A 239 10.18 9.83 13.83
N ASN A 240 10.91 10.23 12.80
CA ASN A 240 12.37 10.24 12.79
C ASN A 240 12.92 11.61 12.34
N PRO A 241 12.62 12.70 13.07
CA PRO A 241 12.95 14.06 12.64
C PRO A 241 14.45 14.29 12.45
N ASN A 242 15.30 13.58 13.19
CA ASN A 242 16.75 13.70 13.10
C ASN A 242 17.39 12.72 12.09
N GLY A 243 16.61 11.77 11.56
CA GLY A 243 17.13 10.74 10.66
C GLY A 243 18.13 9.78 11.32
N ASP A 244 18.13 9.67 12.66
CA ASP A 244 19.12 8.94 13.44
C ASP A 244 18.68 7.52 13.87
N LYS A 245 17.39 7.20 13.74
CA LYS A 245 16.86 5.88 14.07
C LYS A 245 17.18 4.88 12.95
N LYS A 246 17.56 3.67 13.32
CA LYS A 246 17.79 2.59 12.35
C LYS A 246 16.46 2.04 11.86
N ILE A 247 16.32 1.86 10.55
CA ILE A 247 15.10 1.35 9.94
C ILE A 247 15.32 -0.05 9.37
N ILE A 248 14.46 -0.98 9.76
CA ILE A 248 14.28 -2.27 9.10
C ILE A 248 13.00 -2.14 8.28
N HIS A 249 13.11 -2.23 6.95
CA HIS A 249 11.98 -2.21 6.03
C HIS A 249 11.64 -3.63 5.60
N ILE A 250 10.38 -4.05 5.80
CA ILE A 250 9.84 -5.36 5.41
C ILE A 250 8.64 -5.12 4.51
N SER A 251 8.78 -5.43 3.22
CA SER A 251 7.72 -5.21 2.22
C SER A 251 7.91 -6.10 1.00
N ARG A 252 6.91 -6.16 0.14
CA ARG A 252 7.01 -6.83 -1.18
C ARG A 252 7.74 -6.01 -2.24
N TYR A 253 8.14 -4.81 -1.93
CA TYR A 253 8.86 -3.89 -2.84
C TYR A 253 9.99 -3.17 -2.09
N PRO A 254 11.01 -2.67 -2.82
CA PRO A 254 12.13 -2.00 -2.20
C PRO A 254 11.72 -0.71 -1.51
N ALA A 255 12.47 -0.34 -0.47
CA ALA A 255 12.25 0.89 0.25
C ALA A 255 12.48 2.12 -0.65
N GLU A 256 11.62 3.11 -0.51
CA GLU A 256 11.76 4.43 -1.14
C GLU A 256 12.86 5.26 -0.45
N VAL A 257 13.27 6.35 -1.09
CA VAL A 257 14.33 7.24 -0.59
C VAL A 257 13.74 8.48 0.05
N ASP A 258 14.02 8.68 1.34
CA ASP A 258 13.73 9.89 2.08
C ASP A 258 14.83 10.18 3.11
N ALA A 259 15.08 11.46 3.41
CA ALA A 259 16.13 11.88 4.35
C ALA A 259 15.90 11.39 5.79
N HIS A 260 14.63 11.20 6.16
CA HIS A 260 14.19 10.73 7.48
C HIS A 260 13.88 9.24 7.51
N TYR A 261 14.21 8.54 6.39
CA TYR A 261 13.99 7.10 6.22
C TYR A 261 15.30 6.34 5.91
N PRO A 262 16.33 6.43 6.77
CA PRO A 262 17.63 5.79 6.55
C PRO A 262 17.54 4.28 6.76
N VAL A 263 17.25 3.52 5.72
CA VAL A 263 17.07 2.07 5.78
C VAL A 263 18.39 1.37 6.06
N ALA A 264 18.50 0.74 7.23
CA ALA A 264 19.64 -0.06 7.62
C ALA A 264 19.58 -1.48 7.01
N VAL A 265 18.38 -2.05 6.93
CA VAL A 265 18.13 -3.36 6.31
C VAL A 265 16.82 -3.34 5.55
N ASN A 266 16.85 -3.79 4.30
CA ASN A 266 15.67 -3.98 3.45
C ASN A 266 15.43 -5.50 3.26
N ILE A 267 14.24 -5.97 3.64
CA ILE A 267 13.76 -7.35 3.39
C ILE A 267 12.61 -7.24 2.38
N GLU A 268 12.91 -7.55 1.13
CA GLU A 268 11.93 -7.57 0.05
C GLU A 268 11.43 -8.99 -0.17
N SER A 269 10.24 -9.30 0.35
CA SER A 269 9.65 -10.63 0.29
C SER A 269 8.17 -10.63 0.67
N ASP A 270 7.56 -11.81 0.72
CA ASP A 270 6.33 -12.02 1.46
C ASP A 270 6.50 -11.57 2.91
N ILE A 271 5.57 -10.73 3.38
CA ILE A 271 5.68 -10.07 4.69
C ILE A 271 5.54 -11.09 5.83
N SER A 272 4.61 -12.04 5.68
CA SER A 272 4.37 -13.06 6.71
C SER A 272 5.59 -13.96 6.89
N MET A 273 6.20 -14.40 5.78
CA MET A 273 7.43 -15.20 5.80
C MET A 273 8.59 -14.44 6.46
N ALA A 274 8.79 -13.17 6.06
CA ALA A 274 9.86 -12.34 6.64
C ALA A 274 9.70 -12.14 8.16
N LEU A 275 8.48 -11.90 8.63
CA LEU A 275 8.19 -11.73 10.06
C LEU A 275 8.45 -13.02 10.85
N ASP A 276 7.98 -14.16 10.35
CA ASP A 276 8.17 -15.45 11.01
C ASP A 276 9.67 -15.82 11.04
N GLU A 277 10.41 -15.71 9.94
CA GLU A 277 11.85 -15.98 9.89
C GLU A 277 12.64 -15.03 10.79
N LEU A 278 12.32 -13.74 10.80
CA LEU A 278 12.98 -12.77 11.68
C LEU A 278 12.68 -13.03 13.15
N ALA A 279 11.44 -13.44 13.48
CA ALA A 279 11.08 -13.83 14.84
C ALA A 279 11.84 -15.09 15.32
N GLU A 280 12.16 -16.00 14.41
CA GLU A 280 12.94 -17.20 14.71
C GLU A 280 14.43 -16.92 14.91
N GLU A 281 14.98 -16.02 14.10
CA GLU A 281 16.42 -15.69 14.09
C GLU A 281 16.80 -14.74 15.25
N ALA A 282 15.99 -13.71 15.53
CA ALA A 282 16.34 -12.67 16.50
C ALA A 282 16.33 -13.17 17.96
N ARG A 283 17.32 -12.74 18.73
CA ARG A 283 17.51 -13.05 20.17
C ARG A 283 17.55 -11.73 20.95
N LEU A 284 16.42 -11.32 21.49
CA LEU A 284 16.35 -10.08 22.26
C LEU A 284 16.88 -10.24 23.67
N LYS A 285 17.53 -9.18 24.17
CA LYS A 285 18.01 -9.09 25.55
C LYS A 285 16.82 -8.96 26.52
N GLU A 286 16.89 -9.59 27.70
CA GLU A 286 15.81 -9.49 28.71
C GLU A 286 15.48 -8.03 29.11
N GLY A 287 16.47 -7.15 29.21
CA GLY A 287 16.25 -5.76 29.56
C GLY A 287 15.40 -4.97 28.54
N MET A 288 15.39 -5.37 27.28
CA MET A 288 14.58 -4.74 26.23
C MET A 288 13.08 -4.95 26.46
N LYS A 289 12.67 -6.14 26.88
CA LYS A 289 11.25 -6.45 27.19
C LYS A 289 10.71 -5.55 28.30
N VAL A 290 11.55 -5.27 29.30
CA VAL A 290 11.18 -4.37 30.41
C VAL A 290 11.02 -2.93 29.92
N GLU A 291 11.90 -2.46 29.04
CA GLU A 291 11.82 -1.10 28.52
C GLU A 291 10.61 -0.91 27.59
N ASN A 292 10.34 -1.87 26.73
CA ASN A 292 9.14 -1.86 25.89
C ASN A 292 7.86 -1.85 26.75
N GLN A 293 7.81 -2.63 27.85
CA GLN A 293 6.65 -2.63 28.75
C GLN A 293 6.44 -1.27 29.41
N LYS A 294 7.51 -0.57 29.82
CA LYS A 294 7.40 0.79 30.39
C LYS A 294 6.81 1.79 29.38
N ILE A 295 7.23 1.69 28.11
CA ILE A 295 6.66 2.55 27.05
C ILE A 295 5.15 2.28 26.89
N MET A 296 4.76 1.01 26.89
CA MET A 296 3.37 0.61 26.80
C MET A 296 2.54 1.12 27.97
N ASP A 297 3.06 0.98 29.20
CA ASP A 297 2.37 1.41 30.41
C ASP A 297 2.23 2.95 30.46
N LEU A 298 3.27 3.68 30.03
CA LEU A 298 3.24 5.14 29.93
C LEU A 298 2.15 5.61 28.95
N LEU A 299 2.14 5.06 27.74
CA LEU A 299 1.18 5.45 26.70
C LEU A 299 -0.27 5.09 27.06
N ARG A 300 -0.48 3.94 27.75
CA ARG A 300 -1.81 3.58 28.26
C ARG A 300 -2.30 4.52 29.34
N GLY A 301 -1.42 4.89 30.27
CA GLY A 301 -1.76 5.86 31.32
C GLY A 301 -2.22 7.19 30.72
N GLU A 302 -1.52 7.71 29.73
CA GLU A 302 -1.88 8.95 29.03
C GLU A 302 -3.23 8.84 28.27
N LEU A 303 -3.48 7.67 27.64
CA LEU A 303 -4.74 7.41 26.94
C LEU A 303 -5.92 7.28 27.92
N GLU A 304 -5.73 6.65 29.07
CA GLU A 304 -6.76 6.48 30.11
C GLU A 304 -7.09 7.81 30.78
N GLU A 305 -6.10 8.65 31.09
CA GLU A 305 -6.32 9.98 31.64
C GLU A 305 -7.09 10.90 30.68
N GLY A 306 -6.90 10.73 29.36
CA GLY A 306 -7.64 11.48 28.34
C GLY A 306 -9.04 10.96 28.04
N ALA A 307 -9.36 9.71 28.42
CA ALA A 307 -10.62 9.06 28.08
C ALA A 307 -11.82 9.47 28.96
N ASP A 308 -11.58 10.04 30.16
CA ASP A 308 -12.62 10.43 31.14
C ASP A 308 -13.14 11.86 30.98
N ASP A 309 -12.84 12.54 29.85
CA ASP A 309 -13.35 13.88 29.57
C ASP A 309 -14.77 13.83 29.01
N ASP A 310 -15.77 13.87 29.88
CA ASP A 310 -17.21 14.00 29.53
C ASP A 310 -17.60 15.39 28.99
N SER A 311 -16.64 16.26 28.68
CA SER A 311 -16.92 17.58 28.14
C SER A 311 -17.57 17.59 26.77
N PHE A 312 -18.56 18.45 26.56
CA PHE A 312 -19.12 18.71 25.23
C PHE A 312 -18.70 20.12 24.78
N PRO A 313 -18.22 20.32 23.54
CA PRO A 313 -18.05 19.30 22.50
C PRO A 313 -16.91 18.31 22.81
N VAL A 314 -17.06 17.05 22.38
CA VAL A 314 -16.03 16.02 22.52
C VAL A 314 -14.71 16.55 21.96
N LYS A 315 -13.69 16.58 22.78
CA LYS A 315 -12.33 16.96 22.31
C LYS A 315 -11.77 15.82 21.49
N PRO A 316 -11.15 16.11 20.33
CA PRO A 316 -10.57 15.09 19.45
C PRO A 316 -9.39 14.36 20.08
#